data_e668ebd185351cba57957358a0506a22
#
_entry.id   e668ebd185351cba57957358a0506a22
#
_cell.length_a   1.000
_cell.length_b   1.000
_cell.length_c   1.000
_cell.angle_alpha   90.00
_cell.angle_beta   90.00
_cell.angle_gamma   90.00
#
_symmetry.space_group_name_H-M   'P 1'
#
loop_
_entity.id
_entity.type
_entity.pdbx_description
1 polymer ?
#
loop_
_entity_poly.entity_id
_entity_poly.type
_entity_poly.pdbx_seq_one_letter_code
_entity_poly.pdbx_strand_id
1 'polypeptide(L)'
;MIDKIKKNSFRILIQNSLLKSVFLAFFLSICVFFVSCASNSENFGGANFYADNISDFRTEKLSNGIPVFFKQNRGSKVVVLKMIFEGGVASYEIKKDGIEDFALELAFHGSKNFSYDEIQKLEYEKSFSMNYSAGRDYSTAGFLCISRDLDEVTSVFADAILNPNMEEKIFNQIATETLDSISRRKAEPTGILGLELSKLAFKNHPYEISPSAREETFSSITLEDLKNHFASLLNSERIKFVVVADMNVDETKEYSALLEKYFGSIEKKSWTKPVIPPLEIAGETVYAENPAAGESGYIAGIFSCPERNSADYIPFAIATMYLDDIFFDQVREKAGAVYSIGTGVIGGRQMLGAISVYKGNNSKNLKEVINSAVLSFDSGKTAGKLEQYKNKYITSLFSSSQNASGIAGNIVSSLENYGSESAYLKRSEKVQKVTAKQVNAAYEKYIKKAALEGGSSWIVVSGAETVKTFGF
;
A
#
# COMPACT_ATOMS: atom_id res chain seq x y z
N MET A 1 19.44 -6.63 -36.48
CA MET A 1 19.91 -7.30 -35.26
C MET A 1 20.37 -6.32 -34.18
N ILE A 2 21.03 -5.22 -34.52
CA ILE A 2 21.53 -4.20 -33.57
C ILE A 2 20.40 -3.33 -33.00
N ASP A 3 19.35 -3.04 -33.77
CA ASP A 3 18.20 -2.24 -33.28
C ASP A 3 17.29 -2.98 -32.30
N LYS A 4 17.21 -4.31 -32.38
CA LYS A 4 16.46 -5.13 -31.42
C LYS A 4 17.14 -5.17 -30.04
N ILE A 5 18.47 -5.10 -30.00
CA ILE A 5 19.25 -5.09 -28.75
C ILE A 5 19.13 -3.73 -28.05
N LYS A 6 19.11 -2.63 -28.80
CA LYS A 6 18.92 -1.27 -28.23
C LYS A 6 17.52 -1.08 -27.66
N LYS A 7 16.47 -1.62 -28.31
CA LYS A 7 15.09 -1.54 -27.81
C LYS A 7 14.88 -2.32 -26.50
N ASN A 8 15.48 -3.50 -26.37
CA ASN A 8 15.42 -4.28 -25.14
C ASN A 8 16.21 -3.67 -23.98
N SER A 9 17.38 -3.08 -24.26
CA SER A 9 18.17 -2.39 -23.23
C SER A 9 17.47 -1.13 -22.68
N PHE A 10 16.68 -0.44 -23.51
CA PHE A 10 15.91 0.73 -23.08
C PHE A 10 14.67 0.35 -22.25
N ARG A 11 14.00 -0.77 -22.59
CA ARG A 11 12.89 -1.35 -21.80
C ARG A 11 13.33 -1.81 -20.41
N ILE A 12 14.47 -2.48 -20.31
CA ILE A 12 15.05 -2.91 -19.02
C ILE A 12 15.42 -1.69 -18.15
N LEU A 13 15.85 -0.57 -18.73
CA LEU A 13 16.14 0.65 -17.99
C LEU A 13 14.87 1.33 -17.44
N ILE A 14 13.77 1.32 -18.16
CA ILE A 14 12.51 1.94 -17.72
C ILE A 14 11.81 1.08 -16.68
N GLN A 15 11.75 -0.25 -16.83
CA GLN A 15 11.21 -1.15 -15.82
C GLN A 15 12.05 -1.14 -14.53
N ASN A 16 13.38 -1.09 -14.62
CA ASN A 16 14.23 -0.92 -13.44
C ASN A 16 14.09 0.46 -12.79
N SER A 17 13.66 1.50 -13.50
CA SER A 17 13.37 2.81 -12.90
C SER A 17 12.04 2.83 -12.15
N LEU A 18 11.01 2.13 -12.64
CA LEU A 18 9.70 2.00 -11.97
C LEU A 18 9.76 1.08 -10.74
N LEU A 19 10.47 -0.05 -10.78
CA LEU A 19 10.69 -0.89 -9.60
C LEU A 19 11.57 -0.21 -8.55
N LYS A 20 12.57 0.58 -8.95
CA LYS A 20 13.33 1.43 -8.03
C LYS A 20 12.48 2.57 -7.46
N SER A 21 11.47 3.05 -8.19
CA SER A 21 10.58 4.12 -7.73
C SER A 21 9.59 3.64 -6.66
N VAL A 22 9.10 2.41 -6.71
CA VAL A 22 8.18 1.86 -5.70
C VAL A 22 8.90 1.54 -4.38
N PHE A 23 10.13 1.01 -4.43
CA PHE A 23 10.96 0.79 -3.24
C PHE A 23 11.62 2.08 -2.74
N LEU A 24 12.01 2.97 -3.65
CA LEU A 24 12.56 4.28 -3.30
C LEU A 24 11.46 5.23 -2.79
N ALA A 25 10.21 5.10 -3.24
CA ALA A 25 9.07 5.87 -2.71
C ALA A 25 8.72 5.47 -1.26
N PHE A 26 8.93 4.21 -0.87
CA PHE A 26 8.79 3.80 0.52
C PHE A 26 9.93 4.35 1.41
N PHE A 27 11.14 4.57 0.84
CA PHE A 27 12.30 5.13 1.54
C PHE A 27 12.54 6.64 1.29
N LEU A 28 12.14 7.19 0.15
CA LEU A 28 12.34 8.62 -0.19
C LEU A 28 11.24 9.55 0.34
N SER A 29 10.17 9.02 0.90
CA SER A 29 9.19 9.82 1.66
C SER A 29 9.79 10.45 2.94
N ILE A 30 11.04 10.14 3.28
CA ILE A 30 11.69 10.57 4.52
C ILE A 30 12.73 11.69 4.30
N CYS A 31 13.16 11.99 3.08
CA CYS A 31 14.25 12.93 2.84
C CYS A 31 13.94 14.00 1.81
N VAL A 32 13.03 14.93 2.06
CA VAL A 32 13.05 16.24 1.36
C VAL A 32 12.56 17.39 2.25
N PHE A 33 13.42 18.38 2.37
CA PHE A 33 13.27 19.76 2.78
C PHE A 33 13.43 20.14 4.27
N PHE A 34 14.68 20.46 4.59
CA PHE A 34 14.94 21.56 5.51
C PHE A 34 15.07 22.88 4.72
N VAL A 35 14.05 23.69 4.73
CA VAL A 35 14.18 25.14 4.59
C VAL A 35 13.49 25.75 5.79
N SER A 36 14.31 26.31 6.69
CA SER A 36 13.88 27.15 7.79
C SER A 36 13.26 28.42 7.23
N CYS A 37 11.97 28.62 7.49
CA CYS A 37 11.37 29.96 7.54
C CYS A 37 10.64 30.07 8.86
N ALA A 38 11.22 30.83 9.78
CA ALA A 38 10.49 31.39 10.88
C ALA A 38 9.46 32.35 10.28
N SER A 39 8.18 32.02 10.33
CA SER A 39 7.11 32.91 10.01
C SER A 39 6.02 32.80 11.08
N ASN A 40 5.56 33.96 11.51
CA ASN A 40 4.48 34.20 12.44
C ASN A 40 3.35 33.18 12.29
N SER A 41 2.82 32.74 13.43
CA SER A 41 1.59 31.97 13.52
C SER A 41 0.40 32.84 13.07
N GLU A 42 0.29 33.09 11.77
CA GLU A 42 -1.02 33.36 11.22
C GLU A 42 -1.78 32.04 11.33
N ASN A 43 -2.88 32.07 12.07
CA ASN A 43 -3.90 31.05 12.00
C ASN A 43 -4.18 30.82 10.51
N PHE A 44 -3.66 29.76 9.93
CA PHE A 44 -4.26 29.15 8.78
C PHE A 44 -5.67 28.79 9.24
N GLY A 45 -6.59 29.75 9.04
CA GLY A 45 -8.00 29.53 9.26
C GLY A 45 -8.32 28.26 8.52
N GLY A 46 -8.46 27.18 9.27
CA GLY A 46 -8.67 25.88 8.68
C GLY A 46 -9.91 25.98 7.84
N ALA A 47 -9.72 26.16 6.54
CA ALA A 47 -10.77 25.88 5.59
C ALA A 47 -11.38 24.55 6.07
N ASN A 48 -12.67 24.53 6.29
CA ASN A 48 -13.35 23.33 6.77
C ASN A 48 -13.35 22.33 5.61
N PHE A 49 -12.16 21.68 5.43
CA PHE A 49 -11.89 20.82 4.28
C PHE A 49 -12.99 19.79 4.07
N TYR A 50 -13.61 19.33 5.16
CA TYR A 50 -14.75 18.44 5.07
C TYR A 50 -15.97 19.13 4.48
N ALA A 51 -16.38 20.29 5.01
CA ALA A 51 -17.55 21.03 4.54
C ALA A 51 -17.37 21.49 3.08
N ASP A 52 -16.16 21.91 2.71
CA ASP A 52 -15.86 22.38 1.35
C ASP A 52 -15.89 21.28 0.29
N ASN A 53 -15.70 20.02 0.69
CA ASN A 53 -15.56 18.90 -0.25
C ASN A 53 -16.68 17.86 -0.18
N ILE A 54 -17.47 17.80 0.90
CA ILE A 54 -18.47 16.75 1.07
C ILE A 54 -19.60 16.84 0.02
N SER A 55 -19.93 18.05 -0.41
CA SER A 55 -20.96 18.29 -1.44
C SER A 55 -20.60 17.75 -2.82
N ASP A 56 -19.32 17.47 -3.05
CA ASP A 56 -18.81 16.96 -4.31
C ASP A 56 -18.90 15.43 -4.43
N PHE A 57 -19.41 14.75 -3.40
CA PHE A 57 -19.66 13.31 -3.44
C PHE A 57 -21.05 12.97 -3.91
N ARG A 58 -21.14 11.89 -4.68
CA ARG A 58 -22.41 11.25 -5.07
C ARG A 58 -22.21 9.75 -5.01
N THR A 59 -23.28 9.04 -4.70
CA THR A 59 -23.29 7.57 -4.71
C THR A 59 -24.50 7.10 -5.48
N GLU A 60 -24.28 6.24 -6.45
CA GLU A 60 -25.30 5.57 -7.25
C GLU A 60 -25.11 4.06 -7.18
N LYS A 61 -26.02 3.31 -7.78
CA LYS A 61 -25.94 1.86 -7.91
C LYS A 61 -26.30 1.44 -9.32
N LEU A 62 -25.54 0.50 -9.87
CA LEU A 62 -25.89 -0.19 -11.09
C LEU A 62 -27.10 -1.12 -10.86
N SER A 63 -27.75 -1.57 -11.92
CA SER A 63 -28.92 -2.45 -11.85
C SER A 63 -28.67 -3.76 -11.10
N ASN A 64 -27.43 -4.28 -11.15
CA ASN A 64 -27.00 -5.47 -10.43
C ASN A 64 -26.57 -5.20 -8.98
N GLY A 65 -26.73 -3.96 -8.49
CA GLY A 65 -26.46 -3.56 -7.11
C GLY A 65 -25.05 -3.05 -6.83
N ILE A 66 -24.13 -3.07 -7.79
CA ILE A 66 -22.77 -2.55 -7.62
C ILE A 66 -22.82 -1.05 -7.28
N PRO A 67 -22.26 -0.61 -6.13
CA PRO A 67 -22.22 0.80 -5.79
C PRO A 67 -21.13 1.52 -6.58
N VAL A 68 -21.43 2.75 -7.01
CA VAL A 68 -20.53 3.66 -7.70
C VAL A 68 -20.37 4.93 -6.88
N PHE A 69 -19.18 5.22 -6.44
CA PHE A 69 -18.83 6.39 -5.66
C PHE A 69 -18.17 7.43 -6.57
N PHE A 70 -18.82 8.56 -6.69
CA PHE A 70 -18.35 9.68 -7.51
C PHE A 70 -17.77 10.78 -6.63
N LYS A 71 -16.64 11.35 -7.04
CA LYS A 71 -16.07 12.57 -6.47
C LYS A 71 -15.75 13.56 -7.58
N GLN A 72 -16.39 14.71 -7.54
CA GLN A 72 -16.05 15.81 -8.44
C GLN A 72 -14.64 16.33 -8.13
N ASN A 73 -13.81 16.44 -9.18
CA ASN A 73 -12.47 17.07 -9.14
C ASN A 73 -12.45 18.23 -10.14
N ARG A 74 -12.92 19.39 -9.68
CA ARG A 74 -13.22 20.57 -10.51
C ARG A 74 -12.00 21.05 -11.31
N GLY A 75 -12.22 21.32 -12.59
CA GLY A 75 -11.21 21.80 -13.53
C GLY A 75 -10.24 20.71 -14.03
N SER A 76 -10.36 19.47 -13.54
CA SER A 76 -9.55 18.35 -14.03
C SER A 76 -10.03 17.87 -15.39
N LYS A 77 -9.11 17.69 -16.35
CA LYS A 77 -9.39 16.99 -17.61
C LYS A 77 -9.07 15.48 -17.51
N VAL A 78 -8.64 15.02 -16.36
CA VAL A 78 -8.30 13.63 -16.09
C VAL A 78 -9.44 12.94 -15.36
N VAL A 79 -9.80 11.77 -15.85
CA VAL A 79 -10.73 10.83 -15.19
C VAL A 79 -9.93 9.67 -14.63
N VAL A 80 -10.22 9.31 -13.39
CA VAL A 80 -9.73 8.08 -12.76
C VAL A 80 -10.92 7.20 -12.42
N LEU A 81 -10.89 5.96 -12.90
CA LEU A 81 -11.80 4.90 -12.49
C LEU A 81 -11.02 3.85 -11.71
N LYS A 82 -11.55 3.46 -10.56
CA LYS A 82 -11.10 2.31 -9.78
C LYS A 82 -12.25 1.33 -9.59
N MET A 83 -12.00 0.09 -9.93
CA MET A 83 -12.83 -1.07 -9.59
C MET A 83 -12.18 -1.76 -8.40
N ILE A 84 -12.92 -1.94 -7.33
CA ILE A 84 -12.46 -2.59 -6.09
C ILE A 84 -13.05 -3.99 -6.07
N PHE A 85 -12.22 -4.99 -5.78
CA PHE A 85 -12.62 -6.36 -5.48
C PHE A 85 -12.42 -6.59 -3.98
N GLU A 86 -13.51 -6.66 -3.21
CA GLU A 86 -13.43 -6.85 -1.76
C GLU A 86 -13.00 -8.26 -1.38
N GLY A 87 -12.35 -8.39 -0.23
CA GLY A 87 -12.04 -9.66 0.43
C GLY A 87 -10.56 -10.03 0.48
N GLY A 88 -9.78 -9.66 -0.54
CA GLY A 88 -8.34 -9.92 -0.58
C GLY A 88 -7.95 -11.35 -0.26
N VAL A 89 -6.76 -11.56 0.28
CA VAL A 89 -6.18 -12.90 0.53
C VAL A 89 -7.03 -13.81 1.43
N ALA A 90 -7.82 -13.23 2.33
CA ALA A 90 -8.71 -14.02 3.20
C ALA A 90 -9.88 -14.66 2.46
N SER A 91 -10.22 -14.14 1.26
CA SER A 91 -11.27 -14.66 0.38
C SER A 91 -10.79 -15.66 -0.65
N TYR A 92 -9.48 -15.92 -0.74
CA TYR A 92 -8.96 -16.84 -1.76
C TYR A 92 -9.46 -18.26 -1.53
N GLU A 93 -10.12 -18.83 -2.52
CA GLU A 93 -10.48 -20.25 -2.54
C GLU A 93 -9.21 -21.09 -2.74
N ILE A 94 -8.33 -20.64 -3.64
CA ILE A 94 -7.03 -21.27 -3.92
C ILE A 94 -5.97 -20.56 -3.08
N LYS A 95 -5.45 -21.21 -2.07
CA LYS A 95 -4.51 -20.65 -1.08
C LYS A 95 -3.06 -20.63 -1.62
N LYS A 96 -2.82 -19.85 -2.68
CA LYS A 96 -1.52 -19.69 -3.31
C LYS A 96 -1.09 -18.21 -3.32
N ASP A 97 0.16 -17.95 -2.96
CA ASP A 97 0.71 -16.60 -2.91
C ASP A 97 0.77 -15.96 -4.29
N GLY A 98 0.29 -14.74 -4.41
CA GLY A 98 0.33 -13.98 -5.66
C GLY A 98 -0.68 -14.38 -6.72
N ILE A 99 -1.60 -15.32 -6.45
CA ILE A 99 -2.55 -15.79 -7.46
C ILE A 99 -3.43 -14.68 -8.02
N GLU A 100 -3.90 -13.75 -7.19
CA GLU A 100 -4.77 -12.65 -7.62
C GLU A 100 -4.00 -11.59 -8.40
N ASP A 101 -2.77 -11.29 -7.97
CA ASP A 101 -1.88 -10.37 -8.69
C ASP A 101 -1.58 -10.90 -10.09
N PHE A 102 -1.23 -12.19 -10.19
CA PHE A 102 -0.97 -12.86 -11.46
C PHE A 102 -2.22 -12.96 -12.35
N ALA A 103 -3.39 -13.24 -11.76
CA ALA A 103 -4.64 -13.29 -12.51
C ALA A 103 -5.03 -11.94 -13.11
N LEU A 104 -4.86 -10.85 -12.33
CA LEU A 104 -5.09 -9.49 -12.80
C LEU A 104 -4.07 -9.07 -13.85
N GLU A 105 -2.78 -9.44 -13.68
CA GLU A 105 -1.74 -9.19 -14.67
C GLU A 105 -2.07 -9.86 -16.00
N LEU A 106 -2.38 -11.15 -15.95
CA LEU A 106 -2.69 -11.92 -17.15
C LEU A 106 -3.93 -11.40 -17.88
N ALA A 107 -4.95 -10.91 -17.14
CA ALA A 107 -6.15 -10.34 -17.72
C ALA A 107 -5.87 -9.08 -18.56
N PHE A 108 -4.85 -8.31 -18.20
CA PHE A 108 -4.47 -7.10 -18.95
C PHE A 108 -3.51 -7.37 -20.13
N HIS A 109 -3.15 -8.60 -20.36
CA HIS A 109 -2.29 -9.01 -21.49
C HIS A 109 -3.07 -9.45 -22.73
N GLY A 110 -4.21 -8.83 -22.98
CA GLY A 110 -5.06 -9.04 -24.15
C GLY A 110 -6.43 -9.61 -23.81
N SER A 111 -7.39 -9.24 -24.60
CA SER A 111 -8.79 -9.58 -24.44
C SER A 111 -9.42 -10.00 -25.76
N LYS A 112 -10.69 -10.37 -25.74
CA LYS A 112 -11.41 -10.84 -26.91
C LYS A 112 -11.37 -9.88 -28.10
N ASN A 113 -11.49 -8.57 -27.82
CA ASN A 113 -11.59 -7.55 -28.88
C ASN A 113 -10.29 -6.73 -29.04
N PHE A 114 -9.35 -6.82 -28.10
CA PHE A 114 -8.10 -6.08 -28.12
C PHE A 114 -6.92 -6.99 -27.81
N SER A 115 -6.03 -7.19 -28.77
CA SER A 115 -4.74 -7.84 -28.50
C SER A 115 -3.87 -7.00 -27.56
N TYR A 116 -2.88 -7.60 -26.93
CA TYR A 116 -1.95 -6.88 -26.06
C TYR A 116 -1.24 -5.73 -26.79
N ASP A 117 -0.81 -5.94 -28.04
CA ASP A 117 -0.13 -4.93 -28.84
C ASP A 117 -1.07 -3.76 -29.18
N GLU A 118 -2.36 -4.02 -29.40
CA GLU A 118 -3.37 -2.96 -29.61
C GLU A 118 -3.62 -2.16 -28.33
N ILE A 119 -3.72 -2.83 -27.17
CA ILE A 119 -3.83 -2.16 -25.88
C ILE A 119 -2.62 -1.24 -25.66
N GLN A 120 -1.41 -1.74 -25.84
CA GLN A 120 -0.18 -0.96 -25.68
C GLN A 120 -0.10 0.24 -26.65
N LYS A 121 -0.57 0.04 -27.87
CA LYS A 121 -0.65 1.11 -28.87
C LYS A 121 -1.65 2.18 -28.44
N LEU A 122 -2.85 1.79 -28.01
CA LEU A 122 -3.88 2.70 -27.52
C LEU A 122 -3.42 3.46 -26.27
N GLU A 123 -2.76 2.80 -25.32
CA GLU A 123 -2.18 3.44 -24.12
C GLU A 123 -1.19 4.54 -24.52
N TYR A 124 -0.35 4.27 -25.51
CA TYR A 124 0.60 5.25 -26.02
C TYR A 124 -0.09 6.41 -26.77
N GLU A 125 -0.99 6.11 -27.73
CA GLU A 125 -1.64 7.11 -28.57
C GLU A 125 -2.61 8.01 -27.81
N LYS A 126 -3.32 7.46 -26.80
CA LYS A 126 -4.30 8.19 -26.00
C LYS A 126 -3.75 8.66 -24.65
N SER A 127 -2.50 8.31 -24.34
CA SER A 127 -1.88 8.66 -23.06
C SER A 127 -2.74 8.25 -21.85
N PHE A 128 -3.39 7.09 -21.90
CA PHE A 128 -4.02 6.48 -20.74
C PHE A 128 -3.15 5.40 -20.12
N SER A 129 -3.50 4.95 -18.92
CA SER A 129 -2.86 3.80 -18.31
C SER A 129 -3.87 2.95 -17.56
N MET A 130 -3.83 1.65 -17.77
CA MET A 130 -4.51 0.68 -16.93
C MET A 130 -3.57 0.23 -15.81
N ASN A 131 -4.12 -0.05 -14.65
CA ASN A 131 -3.35 -0.51 -13.50
C ASN A 131 -4.19 -1.45 -12.62
N TYR A 132 -3.51 -2.32 -11.91
CA TYR A 132 -4.08 -3.23 -10.93
C TYR A 132 -3.18 -3.29 -9.69
N SER A 133 -3.71 -3.82 -8.60
CA SER A 133 -2.97 -4.09 -7.38
C SER A 133 -3.71 -5.12 -6.56
N ALA A 134 -3.09 -6.23 -6.24
CA ALA A 134 -3.61 -7.19 -5.28
C ALA A 134 -3.24 -6.77 -3.85
N GLY A 135 -4.17 -6.92 -2.93
CA GLY A 135 -4.03 -6.52 -1.54
C GLY A 135 -4.50 -7.57 -0.54
N ARG A 136 -4.25 -7.31 0.75
CA ARG A 136 -4.64 -8.25 1.81
C ARG A 136 -6.14 -8.27 2.08
N ASP A 137 -6.79 -7.12 1.96
CA ASP A 137 -8.22 -6.95 2.26
C ASP A 137 -9.08 -6.70 1.01
N TYR A 138 -8.46 -6.20 -0.04
CA TYR A 138 -9.09 -5.90 -1.31
C TYR A 138 -8.03 -5.78 -2.40
N SER A 139 -8.47 -5.93 -3.62
CA SER A 139 -7.65 -5.64 -4.81
C SER A 139 -8.33 -4.56 -5.63
N THR A 140 -7.56 -3.91 -6.48
CA THR A 140 -8.09 -2.88 -7.38
C THR A 140 -7.62 -3.12 -8.79
N ALA A 141 -8.48 -2.81 -9.75
CA ALA A 141 -8.15 -2.60 -11.15
C ALA A 141 -8.71 -1.23 -11.57
N GLY A 142 -8.17 -0.63 -12.61
CA GLY A 142 -8.70 0.65 -13.04
C GLY A 142 -7.85 1.33 -14.10
N PHE A 143 -8.24 2.54 -14.45
CA PHE A 143 -7.50 3.34 -15.41
C PHE A 143 -7.49 4.82 -15.05
N LEU A 144 -6.58 5.53 -15.69
CA LEU A 144 -6.51 6.98 -15.76
C LEU A 144 -6.50 7.39 -17.24
N CYS A 145 -7.39 8.30 -17.63
CA CYS A 145 -7.43 8.81 -19.01
C CYS A 145 -7.83 10.29 -19.04
N ILE A 146 -7.75 10.89 -20.24
CA ILE A 146 -8.34 12.21 -20.50
C ILE A 146 -9.84 12.03 -20.75
N SER A 147 -10.68 12.95 -20.25
CA SER A 147 -12.13 12.85 -20.30
C SER A 147 -12.73 12.64 -21.72
N ARG A 148 -12.10 13.19 -22.77
CA ARG A 148 -12.56 13.00 -24.15
C ARG A 148 -12.42 11.55 -24.66
N ASP A 149 -11.51 10.76 -24.07
CA ASP A 149 -11.22 9.38 -24.49
C ASP A 149 -11.91 8.34 -23.58
N LEU A 150 -12.77 8.79 -22.65
CA LEU A 150 -13.37 7.99 -21.59
C LEU A 150 -14.14 6.75 -22.10
N ASP A 151 -15.01 6.90 -23.12
CA ASP A 151 -15.83 5.80 -23.63
C ASP A 151 -14.95 4.69 -24.25
N GLU A 152 -13.96 5.08 -25.05
CA GLU A 152 -13.02 4.15 -25.68
C GLU A 152 -12.14 3.44 -24.63
N VAL A 153 -11.58 4.18 -23.67
CA VAL A 153 -10.75 3.60 -22.61
C VAL A 153 -11.58 2.68 -21.69
N THR A 154 -12.82 3.07 -21.38
CA THR A 154 -13.72 2.23 -20.61
C THR A 154 -14.04 0.93 -21.36
N SER A 155 -14.21 0.99 -22.69
CA SER A 155 -14.42 -0.19 -23.53
C SER A 155 -13.22 -1.16 -23.46
N VAL A 156 -12.00 -0.66 -23.60
CA VAL A 156 -10.77 -1.46 -23.52
C VAL A 156 -10.63 -2.09 -22.13
N PHE A 157 -10.81 -1.30 -21.07
CA PHE A 157 -10.75 -1.79 -19.69
C PHE A 157 -11.81 -2.85 -19.41
N ALA A 158 -13.05 -2.59 -19.83
CA ALA A 158 -14.15 -3.53 -19.62
C ALA A 158 -13.92 -4.86 -20.35
N ASP A 159 -13.40 -4.82 -21.58
CA ASP A 159 -13.09 -6.04 -22.32
C ASP A 159 -11.95 -6.84 -21.66
N ALA A 160 -10.92 -6.16 -21.16
CA ALA A 160 -9.84 -6.80 -20.40
C ALA A 160 -10.35 -7.47 -19.11
N ILE A 161 -11.34 -6.87 -18.43
CA ILE A 161 -11.92 -7.43 -17.19
C ILE A 161 -12.94 -8.53 -17.48
N LEU A 162 -13.79 -8.36 -18.49
CA LEU A 162 -14.92 -9.27 -18.71
C LEU A 162 -14.60 -10.41 -19.68
N ASN A 163 -13.66 -10.21 -20.57
CA ASN A 163 -13.31 -11.14 -21.65
C ASN A 163 -11.79 -11.30 -21.85
N PRO A 164 -11.00 -11.50 -20.78
CA PRO A 164 -9.55 -11.66 -20.94
C PRO A 164 -9.24 -12.95 -21.71
N ASN A 165 -8.23 -12.91 -22.58
CA ASN A 165 -7.81 -14.07 -23.35
C ASN A 165 -7.14 -15.15 -22.49
N MET A 166 -6.36 -14.76 -21.49
CA MET A 166 -5.61 -15.65 -20.59
C MET A 166 -4.90 -16.80 -21.36
N GLU A 167 -4.02 -16.40 -22.29
CA GLU A 167 -3.31 -17.34 -23.16
C GLU A 167 -2.19 -18.07 -22.41
N GLU A 168 -2.04 -19.38 -22.67
CA GLU A 168 -1.01 -20.21 -22.04
C GLU A 168 0.42 -19.70 -22.31
N LYS A 169 0.68 -19.17 -23.51
CA LYS A 169 1.97 -18.59 -23.85
C LYS A 169 2.32 -17.41 -22.95
N ILE A 170 1.36 -16.52 -22.72
CA ILE A 170 1.54 -15.31 -21.89
C ILE A 170 1.63 -15.71 -20.42
N PHE A 171 0.80 -16.66 -19.96
CA PHE A 171 0.91 -17.26 -18.63
C PHE A 171 2.33 -17.75 -18.35
N ASN A 172 2.91 -18.56 -19.24
CA ASN A 172 4.27 -19.09 -19.09
C ASN A 172 5.35 -17.99 -19.09
N GLN A 173 5.15 -16.95 -19.90
CA GLN A 173 6.06 -15.79 -19.92
C GLN A 173 6.03 -15.05 -18.57
N ILE A 174 4.86 -14.65 -18.09
CA ILE A 174 4.70 -13.92 -16.83
C ILE A 174 5.20 -14.77 -15.66
N ALA A 175 4.87 -16.06 -15.63
CA ALA A 175 5.35 -16.99 -14.60
C ALA A 175 6.89 -17.02 -14.53
N THR A 176 7.55 -17.10 -15.69
CA THR A 176 9.03 -17.08 -15.75
C THR A 176 9.60 -15.75 -15.25
N GLU A 177 9.05 -14.63 -15.73
CA GLU A 177 9.50 -13.29 -15.31
C GLU A 177 9.30 -13.07 -13.80
N THR A 178 8.21 -13.58 -13.24
CA THR A 178 7.90 -13.51 -11.80
C THR A 178 8.88 -14.34 -10.98
N LEU A 179 9.16 -15.59 -11.37
CA LEU A 179 10.14 -16.44 -10.69
C LEU A 179 11.55 -15.83 -10.73
N ASP A 180 11.95 -15.27 -11.87
CA ASP A 180 13.21 -14.54 -11.99
C ASP A 180 13.24 -13.32 -11.05
N SER A 181 12.14 -12.60 -10.92
CA SER A 181 12.01 -11.47 -10.01
C SER A 181 12.10 -11.89 -8.54
N ILE A 182 11.48 -13.01 -8.18
CA ILE A 182 11.58 -13.61 -6.84
C ILE A 182 13.04 -13.99 -6.54
N SER A 183 13.72 -14.63 -7.48
CA SER A 183 15.15 -15.02 -7.34
C SER A 183 16.03 -13.80 -7.12
N ARG A 184 15.86 -12.74 -7.91
CA ARG A 184 16.60 -11.47 -7.71
C ARG A 184 16.31 -10.84 -6.34
N ARG A 185 15.06 -10.82 -5.89
CA ARG A 185 14.70 -10.29 -4.57
C ARG A 185 15.33 -11.09 -3.43
N LYS A 186 15.40 -12.41 -3.55
CA LYS A 186 16.06 -13.28 -2.55
C LYS A 186 17.59 -13.06 -2.48
N ALA A 187 18.21 -12.60 -3.55
CA ALA A 187 19.63 -12.23 -3.54
C ALA A 187 19.92 -10.96 -2.72
N GLU A 188 18.92 -10.10 -2.52
CA GLU A 188 19.05 -8.84 -1.79
C GLU A 188 18.68 -9.00 -0.30
N PRO A 189 19.47 -8.45 0.65
CA PRO A 189 19.15 -8.54 2.07
C PRO A 189 17.78 -7.98 2.44
N THR A 190 17.36 -6.90 1.81
CA THR A 190 16.03 -6.29 2.00
C THR A 190 14.90 -7.17 1.49
N GLY A 191 15.14 -7.96 0.45
CA GLY A 191 14.19 -8.91 -0.09
C GLY A 191 13.94 -10.07 0.89
N ILE A 192 15.02 -10.64 1.45
CA ILE A 192 14.93 -11.65 2.51
C ILE A 192 14.24 -11.07 3.76
N LEU A 193 14.63 -9.85 4.18
CA LEU A 193 14.00 -9.18 5.31
C LEU A 193 12.48 -9.06 5.14
N GLY A 194 12.01 -8.60 3.98
CA GLY A 194 10.58 -8.47 3.69
C GLY A 194 9.83 -9.80 3.67
N LEU A 195 10.46 -10.86 3.14
CA LEU A 195 9.91 -12.20 3.12
C LEU A 195 9.72 -12.76 4.55
N GLU A 196 10.79 -12.75 5.35
CA GLU A 196 10.77 -13.28 6.72
C GLU A 196 9.88 -12.42 7.63
N LEU A 197 9.86 -11.09 7.44
CA LEU A 197 8.94 -10.19 8.11
C LEU A 197 7.48 -10.56 7.85
N SER A 198 7.13 -10.81 6.60
CA SER A 198 5.76 -11.20 6.24
C SER A 198 5.38 -12.57 6.82
N LYS A 199 6.29 -13.54 6.81
CA LYS A 199 6.08 -14.86 7.41
C LYS A 199 5.85 -14.75 8.94
N LEU A 200 6.70 -13.98 9.62
CA LEU A 200 6.62 -13.82 11.07
C LEU A 200 5.36 -13.03 11.49
N ALA A 201 5.07 -11.94 10.80
CA ALA A 201 3.98 -11.05 11.14
C ALA A 201 2.59 -11.68 10.96
N PHE A 202 2.46 -12.63 10.03
CA PHE A 202 1.17 -13.19 9.62
C PHE A 202 1.05 -14.70 9.84
N LYS A 203 1.94 -15.28 10.62
CA LYS A 203 1.96 -16.71 10.97
C LYS A 203 0.61 -17.15 11.57
N ASN A 204 0.01 -18.19 11.02
CA ASN A 204 -1.30 -18.72 11.43
C ASN A 204 -2.46 -17.71 11.32
N HIS A 205 -2.35 -16.72 10.46
CA HIS A 205 -3.35 -15.68 10.25
C HIS A 205 -3.85 -15.71 8.80
N PRO A 206 -5.10 -15.27 8.48
CA PRO A 206 -5.57 -15.19 7.09
C PRO A 206 -4.64 -14.39 6.15
N TYR A 207 -3.84 -13.46 6.68
CA TYR A 207 -2.82 -12.72 5.94
C TYR A 207 -1.52 -13.48 5.70
N GLU A 208 -1.39 -14.72 6.16
CA GLU A 208 -0.23 -15.57 5.87
C GLU A 208 -0.08 -15.79 4.37
N ILE A 209 -1.20 -15.96 3.66
CA ILE A 209 -1.21 -15.91 2.20
C ILE A 209 -0.81 -14.49 1.76
N SER A 210 0.19 -14.42 0.90
CA SER A 210 0.71 -13.15 0.40
C SER A 210 -0.03 -12.70 -0.87
N PRO A 211 -0.40 -11.42 -0.99
CA PRO A 211 -0.85 -10.88 -2.27
C PRO A 211 0.26 -10.89 -3.33
N SER A 212 1.54 -10.90 -2.90
CA SER A 212 2.70 -11.02 -3.80
C SER A 212 3.19 -12.46 -3.89
N ALA A 213 3.68 -12.86 -5.04
CA ALA A 213 4.20 -14.19 -5.31
C ALA A 213 5.36 -14.57 -4.36
N ARG A 214 5.30 -15.81 -3.86
CA ARG A 214 6.39 -16.52 -3.17
C ARG A 214 6.69 -17.81 -3.91
N GLU A 215 7.97 -18.18 -3.98
CA GLU A 215 8.42 -19.35 -4.76
C GLU A 215 7.74 -20.64 -4.31
N GLU A 216 7.53 -20.79 -3.01
CA GLU A 216 7.02 -21.99 -2.37
C GLU A 216 5.65 -22.44 -2.90
N THR A 217 4.78 -21.49 -3.25
CA THR A 217 3.43 -21.79 -3.74
C THR A 217 3.20 -21.35 -5.19
N PHE A 218 3.87 -20.28 -5.63
CA PHE A 218 3.66 -19.67 -6.94
C PHE A 218 3.95 -20.63 -8.10
N SER A 219 5.05 -21.39 -8.03
CA SER A 219 5.43 -22.37 -9.06
C SER A 219 4.39 -23.50 -9.29
N SER A 220 3.46 -23.65 -8.35
CA SER A 220 2.38 -24.64 -8.43
C SER A 220 1.07 -24.07 -9.00
N ILE A 221 1.02 -22.78 -9.31
CA ILE A 221 -0.17 -22.12 -9.91
C ILE A 221 -0.29 -22.60 -11.36
N THR A 222 -1.49 -23.06 -11.73
CA THR A 222 -1.83 -23.43 -13.10
C THR A 222 -2.64 -22.35 -13.78
N LEU A 223 -2.70 -22.36 -15.11
CA LEU A 223 -3.56 -21.45 -15.88
C LEU A 223 -5.04 -21.61 -15.49
N GLU A 224 -5.47 -22.84 -15.20
CA GLU A 224 -6.84 -23.11 -14.74
C GLU A 224 -7.10 -22.51 -13.35
N ASP A 225 -6.15 -22.59 -12.44
CA ASP A 225 -6.23 -21.91 -11.14
C ASP A 225 -6.46 -20.40 -11.32
N LEU A 226 -5.72 -19.76 -12.25
CA LEU A 226 -5.88 -18.32 -12.52
C LEU A 226 -7.25 -17.99 -13.11
N LYS A 227 -7.72 -18.78 -14.08
CA LYS A 227 -9.04 -18.59 -14.70
C LYS A 227 -10.15 -18.71 -13.66
N ASN A 228 -10.09 -19.73 -12.82
CA ASN A 228 -11.07 -19.94 -11.76
C ASN A 228 -11.01 -18.84 -10.71
N HIS A 229 -9.80 -18.44 -10.28
CA HIS A 229 -9.64 -17.35 -9.32
C HIS A 229 -10.17 -16.03 -9.88
N PHE A 230 -9.80 -15.68 -11.10
CA PHE A 230 -10.27 -14.44 -11.76
C PHE A 230 -11.79 -14.42 -11.90
N ALA A 231 -12.40 -15.55 -12.34
CA ALA A 231 -13.86 -15.66 -12.44
C ALA A 231 -14.58 -15.48 -11.10
N SER A 232 -13.92 -15.84 -9.99
CA SER A 232 -14.46 -15.62 -8.64
C SER A 232 -14.50 -14.16 -8.21
N LEU A 233 -13.67 -13.29 -8.83
CA LEU A 233 -13.67 -11.84 -8.58
C LEU A 233 -14.88 -11.17 -9.23
N LEU A 234 -15.40 -11.70 -10.33
CA LEU A 234 -16.53 -11.17 -11.08
C LEU A 234 -17.86 -11.55 -10.40
N ASN A 235 -18.12 -10.87 -9.28
CA ASN A 235 -19.33 -11.01 -8.47
C ASN A 235 -19.77 -9.63 -7.99
N SER A 236 -20.99 -9.22 -8.34
CA SER A 236 -21.48 -7.87 -8.03
C SER A 236 -21.54 -7.56 -6.53
N GLU A 237 -21.60 -8.56 -5.65
CA GLU A 237 -21.53 -8.40 -4.19
C GLU A 237 -20.12 -8.01 -3.68
N ARG A 238 -19.07 -8.22 -4.49
CA ARG A 238 -17.67 -7.96 -4.14
C ARG A 238 -17.11 -6.70 -4.79
N ILE A 239 -17.86 -6.12 -5.73
CA ILE A 239 -17.35 -5.03 -6.58
C ILE A 239 -17.89 -3.70 -6.11
N LYS A 240 -17.01 -2.69 -6.16
CA LYS A 240 -17.38 -1.27 -6.01
C LYS A 240 -16.62 -0.46 -7.05
N PHE A 241 -17.21 0.62 -7.54
CA PHE A 241 -16.53 1.57 -8.38
C PHE A 241 -16.28 2.90 -7.66
N VAL A 242 -15.12 3.50 -7.93
CA VAL A 242 -14.79 4.87 -7.56
C VAL A 242 -14.43 5.63 -8.83
N VAL A 243 -15.12 6.75 -9.08
CA VAL A 243 -14.89 7.64 -10.22
C VAL A 243 -14.51 9.02 -9.70
N VAL A 244 -13.37 9.53 -10.14
CA VAL A 244 -12.90 10.89 -9.84
C VAL A 244 -12.72 11.64 -11.14
N ALA A 245 -13.52 12.67 -11.38
CA ALA A 245 -13.52 13.46 -12.61
C ALA A 245 -14.09 14.87 -12.36
N ASP A 246 -13.90 15.78 -13.30
CA ASP A 246 -14.65 17.03 -13.32
C ASP A 246 -16.05 16.74 -13.93
N MET A 247 -17.00 16.50 -13.06
CA MET A 247 -18.38 16.16 -13.43
C MET A 247 -19.39 16.85 -12.51
N ASN A 248 -20.49 17.28 -13.09
CA ASN A 248 -21.65 17.76 -12.35
C ASN A 248 -22.63 16.61 -12.07
N VAL A 249 -23.78 16.92 -11.44
CA VAL A 249 -24.80 15.92 -11.07
C VAL A 249 -25.41 15.20 -12.29
N ASP A 250 -25.60 15.89 -13.40
CA ASP A 250 -26.18 15.29 -14.60
C ASP A 250 -25.18 14.39 -15.32
N GLU A 251 -23.91 14.84 -15.41
CA GLU A 251 -22.82 14.04 -15.95
C GLU A 251 -22.57 12.77 -15.14
N THR A 252 -22.82 12.77 -13.82
CA THR A 252 -22.78 11.55 -13.00
C THR A 252 -23.65 10.42 -13.56
N LYS A 253 -24.83 10.76 -14.12
CA LYS A 253 -25.70 9.78 -14.75
C LYS A 253 -25.13 9.21 -16.05
N GLU A 254 -24.39 10.01 -16.81
CA GLU A 254 -23.71 9.56 -18.02
C GLU A 254 -22.60 8.56 -17.68
N TYR A 255 -21.80 8.84 -16.63
CA TYR A 255 -20.81 7.89 -16.12
C TYR A 255 -21.47 6.60 -15.60
N SER A 256 -22.59 6.71 -14.86
CA SER A 256 -23.33 5.54 -14.40
C SER A 256 -23.88 4.72 -15.57
N ALA A 257 -24.43 5.36 -16.61
CA ALA A 257 -24.94 4.68 -17.81
C ALA A 257 -23.79 3.96 -18.56
N LEU A 258 -22.62 4.57 -18.64
CA LEU A 258 -21.44 3.96 -19.25
C LEU A 258 -21.00 2.72 -18.47
N LEU A 259 -20.94 2.79 -17.15
CA LEU A 259 -20.61 1.64 -16.30
C LEU A 259 -21.68 0.56 -16.35
N GLU A 260 -22.97 0.95 -16.38
CA GLU A 260 -24.09 0.03 -16.57
C GLU A 260 -24.01 -0.76 -17.86
N LYS A 261 -23.66 -0.07 -18.97
CA LYS A 261 -23.49 -0.69 -20.31
C LYS A 261 -22.51 -1.86 -20.29
N TYR A 262 -21.42 -1.73 -19.56
CA TYR A 262 -20.36 -2.74 -19.53
C TYR A 262 -20.48 -3.72 -18.35
N PHE A 263 -20.76 -3.22 -17.15
CA PHE A 263 -20.67 -4.00 -15.91
C PHE A 263 -22.02 -4.37 -15.28
N GLY A 264 -23.12 -3.87 -15.81
CA GLY A 264 -24.47 -4.16 -15.30
C GLY A 264 -24.88 -5.64 -15.42
N SER A 265 -24.24 -6.39 -16.31
CA SER A 265 -24.46 -7.83 -16.49
C SER A 265 -23.68 -8.73 -15.52
N ILE A 266 -22.77 -8.20 -14.71
CA ILE A 266 -22.03 -9.00 -13.72
C ILE A 266 -23.02 -9.63 -12.74
N GLU A 267 -22.96 -10.96 -12.64
CA GLU A 267 -23.89 -11.72 -11.81
C GLU A 267 -23.70 -11.42 -10.32
N LYS A 268 -24.83 -11.46 -9.62
CA LYS A 268 -24.87 -11.44 -8.17
C LYS A 268 -24.75 -12.87 -7.64
N LYS A 269 -23.67 -13.18 -6.93
CA LYS A 269 -23.45 -14.47 -6.26
C LYS A 269 -23.41 -14.25 -4.76
N SER A 270 -23.87 -15.23 -3.98
CA SER A 270 -23.75 -15.16 -2.53
C SER A 270 -22.28 -15.01 -2.11
N TRP A 271 -21.99 -13.98 -1.34
CA TRP A 271 -20.65 -13.73 -0.81
C TRP A 271 -20.74 -13.03 0.55
N THR A 272 -19.81 -13.37 1.42
CA THR A 272 -19.71 -12.75 2.74
C THR A 272 -18.29 -12.25 2.94
N LYS A 273 -18.15 -10.98 3.29
CA LYS A 273 -16.86 -10.37 3.56
C LYS A 273 -16.17 -11.07 4.73
N PRO A 274 -14.93 -11.56 4.56
CA PRO A 274 -14.22 -12.26 5.63
C PRO A 274 -14.01 -11.39 6.86
N VAL A 275 -14.16 -12.01 8.03
CA VAL A 275 -13.75 -11.41 9.30
C VAL A 275 -12.26 -11.64 9.47
N ILE A 276 -11.51 -10.58 9.68
CA ILE A 276 -10.06 -10.62 9.89
C ILE A 276 -9.79 -10.52 11.39
N PRO A 277 -9.24 -11.56 12.03
CA PRO A 277 -8.91 -11.52 13.45
C PRO A 277 -7.76 -10.54 13.74
N PRO A 278 -7.58 -10.09 14.99
CA PRO A 278 -6.41 -9.30 15.37
C PRO A 278 -5.09 -10.05 15.13
N LEU A 279 -4.04 -9.30 14.81
CA LEU A 279 -2.68 -9.83 14.71
C LEU A 279 -2.03 -9.93 16.11
N GLU A 280 -1.26 -10.98 16.32
CA GLU A 280 -0.57 -11.25 17.58
C GLU A 280 0.95 -11.11 17.42
N ILE A 281 1.65 -10.77 18.50
CA ILE A 281 3.10 -10.69 18.58
C ILE A 281 3.62 -11.97 19.23
N ALA A 282 4.46 -12.72 18.50
CA ALA A 282 5.02 -13.98 19.00
C ALA A 282 6.15 -13.77 20.05
N GLY A 283 6.79 -12.59 20.06
CA GLY A 283 7.91 -12.29 20.96
C GLY A 283 9.22 -13.00 20.59
N GLU A 284 9.33 -13.51 19.36
CA GLU A 284 10.49 -14.29 18.89
C GLU A 284 11.42 -13.47 17.97
N THR A 285 12.66 -13.92 17.85
CA THR A 285 13.64 -13.37 16.89
C THR A 285 13.98 -14.41 15.84
N VAL A 286 13.86 -14.03 14.56
CA VAL A 286 14.24 -14.84 13.40
C VAL A 286 15.55 -14.31 12.83
N TYR A 287 16.49 -15.22 12.57
CA TYR A 287 17.79 -14.92 11.96
C TYR A 287 17.81 -15.53 10.55
N ALA A 288 18.14 -14.71 9.57
CA ALA A 288 18.30 -15.13 8.18
C ALA A 288 19.64 -14.66 7.61
N GLU A 289 20.32 -15.56 6.92
CA GLU A 289 21.61 -15.27 6.32
C GLU A 289 21.44 -14.76 4.89
N ASN A 290 22.20 -13.72 4.55
CA ASN A 290 22.34 -13.26 3.18
C ASN A 290 23.77 -12.76 2.94
N PRO A 291 24.55 -13.40 2.05
CA PRO A 291 25.93 -13.02 1.80
C PRO A 291 26.12 -11.58 1.31
N ALA A 292 25.14 -11.03 0.58
CA ALA A 292 25.21 -9.65 0.09
C ALA A 292 25.07 -8.60 1.19
N ALA A 293 24.62 -8.99 2.39
CA ALA A 293 24.59 -8.11 3.55
C ALA A 293 25.99 -7.83 4.13
N GLY A 294 26.95 -8.76 3.93
CA GLY A 294 28.27 -8.69 4.55
C GLY A 294 28.15 -8.60 6.07
N GLU A 295 28.81 -7.61 6.67
CA GLU A 295 28.75 -7.34 8.11
C GLU A 295 27.57 -6.44 8.52
N SER A 296 26.80 -5.92 7.57
CA SER A 296 25.69 -5.01 7.87
C SER A 296 24.42 -5.76 8.28
N GLY A 297 23.72 -5.25 9.30
CA GLY A 297 22.40 -5.75 9.70
C GLY A 297 21.28 -5.06 8.93
N TYR A 298 20.38 -5.86 8.35
CA TYR A 298 19.07 -5.41 7.84
C TYR A 298 18.03 -6.00 8.79
N ILE A 299 17.35 -5.15 9.55
CA ILE A 299 16.60 -5.60 10.71
C ILE A 299 15.19 -5.01 10.68
N ALA A 300 14.21 -5.80 11.03
CA ALA A 300 12.86 -5.32 11.26
C ALA A 300 12.31 -5.84 12.60
N GLY A 301 11.69 -4.96 13.37
CA GLY A 301 10.93 -5.31 14.55
C GLY A 301 9.45 -5.04 14.32
N ILE A 302 8.58 -5.91 14.81
CA ILE A 302 7.12 -5.71 14.80
C ILE A 302 6.59 -5.65 16.22
N PHE A 303 5.61 -4.79 16.43
CA PHE A 303 5.00 -4.56 17.72
C PHE A 303 3.50 -4.22 17.57
N SER A 304 2.74 -4.26 18.65
CA SER A 304 1.31 -3.98 18.62
C SER A 304 1.02 -2.53 18.24
N CYS A 305 -0.02 -2.31 17.44
CA CYS A 305 -0.52 -0.98 17.12
C CYS A 305 -2.06 -0.94 17.18
N PRO A 306 -2.66 0.25 17.25
CA PRO A 306 -4.12 0.36 17.23
C PRO A 306 -4.70 0.13 15.84
N GLU A 307 -5.95 -0.32 15.78
CA GLU A 307 -6.71 -0.39 14.53
C GLU A 307 -6.90 1.00 13.89
N ARG A 308 -6.93 1.06 12.55
CA ARG A 308 -7.03 2.32 11.79
C ARG A 308 -8.25 3.16 12.12
N ASN A 309 -9.38 2.53 12.45
CA ASN A 309 -10.62 3.19 12.80
C ASN A 309 -10.76 3.56 14.28
N SER A 310 -9.80 3.14 15.13
CA SER A 310 -9.82 3.43 16.56
C SER A 310 -9.47 4.89 16.87
N ALA A 311 -9.88 5.35 18.05
CA ALA A 311 -9.54 6.69 18.55
C ALA A 311 -8.04 6.86 18.82
N ASP A 312 -7.31 5.77 19.06
CA ASP A 312 -5.87 5.77 19.34
C ASP A 312 -5.01 5.89 18.10
N TYR A 313 -5.55 5.66 16.88
CA TYR A 313 -4.72 5.57 15.68
C TYR A 313 -3.98 6.86 15.33
N ILE A 314 -4.66 8.01 15.32
CA ILE A 314 -4.01 9.29 15.00
C ILE A 314 -3.01 9.68 16.09
N PRO A 315 -3.33 9.60 17.41
CA PRO A 315 -2.35 9.75 18.47
C PRO A 315 -1.13 8.84 18.33
N PHE A 316 -1.32 7.56 17.97
CA PHE A 316 -0.26 6.61 17.71
C PHE A 316 0.61 7.03 16.51
N ALA A 317 0.00 7.42 15.39
CA ALA A 317 0.73 7.89 14.21
C ALA A 317 1.57 9.15 14.51
N ILE A 318 1.09 10.05 15.36
CA ILE A 318 1.88 11.18 15.84
C ILE A 318 3.00 10.71 16.77
N ALA A 319 2.73 9.74 17.65
CA ALA A 319 3.73 9.17 18.56
C ALA A 319 4.88 8.48 17.79
N THR A 320 4.60 7.81 16.66
CA THR A 320 5.67 7.25 15.80
C THR A 320 6.54 8.33 15.17
N MET A 321 6.00 9.49 14.81
CA MET A 321 6.82 10.61 14.33
C MET A 321 7.80 11.13 15.40
N TYR A 322 7.41 11.11 16.67
CA TYR A 322 8.33 11.41 17.77
C TYR A 322 9.42 10.34 17.89
N LEU A 323 9.05 9.08 17.76
CA LEU A 323 10.01 8.00 17.82
C LEU A 323 11.03 8.09 16.66
N ASP A 324 10.58 8.46 15.47
CA ASP A 324 11.48 8.67 14.32
C ASP A 324 12.52 9.78 14.60
N ASP A 325 12.11 10.90 15.21
CA ASP A 325 13.04 11.96 15.62
C ASP A 325 14.04 11.45 16.70
N ILE A 326 13.56 10.64 17.66
CA ILE A 326 14.42 10.02 18.68
C ILE A 326 15.41 9.06 18.05
N PHE A 327 14.95 8.23 17.12
CA PHE A 327 15.81 7.30 16.39
C PHE A 327 16.87 8.01 15.56
N PHE A 328 16.48 9.08 14.86
CA PHE A 328 17.44 9.89 14.12
C PHE A 328 18.52 10.46 15.03
N ASP A 329 18.13 11.10 16.14
CA ASP A 329 19.07 11.74 17.07
C ASP A 329 19.93 10.72 17.82
N GLN A 330 19.32 9.71 18.43
CA GLN A 330 20.03 8.83 19.36
C GLN A 330 20.71 7.63 18.70
N VAL A 331 20.04 6.98 17.74
CA VAL A 331 20.51 5.74 17.14
C VAL A 331 21.43 6.04 15.95
N ARG A 332 21.03 6.97 15.06
CA ARG A 332 21.80 7.31 13.88
C ARG A 332 22.93 8.29 14.21
N GLU A 333 22.62 9.49 14.72
CA GLU A 333 23.59 10.56 14.87
C GLU A 333 24.50 10.36 16.07
N LYS A 334 23.98 10.10 17.27
CA LYS A 334 24.80 9.99 18.48
C LYS A 334 25.51 8.64 18.59
N ALA A 335 24.80 7.53 18.37
CA ALA A 335 25.38 6.21 18.49
C ALA A 335 26.14 5.78 17.23
N GLY A 336 25.83 6.35 16.06
CA GLY A 336 26.38 5.92 14.77
C GLY A 336 26.10 4.44 14.49
N ALA A 337 24.96 3.93 14.99
CA ALA A 337 24.69 2.50 15.00
C ALA A 337 24.02 2.01 13.71
N VAL A 338 23.49 2.90 12.89
CA VAL A 338 22.74 2.57 11.68
C VAL A 338 22.96 3.59 10.57
N TYR A 339 22.80 3.17 9.30
CA TYR A 339 22.68 4.11 8.19
C TYR A 339 21.32 4.81 8.23
N SER A 340 20.23 4.05 8.38
CA SER A 340 18.92 4.62 8.64
C SER A 340 18.06 3.69 9.50
N ILE A 341 17.14 4.31 10.24
CA ILE A 341 16.13 3.65 11.07
C ILE A 341 14.85 4.48 11.01
N GLY A 342 13.70 3.82 11.03
CA GLY A 342 12.42 4.50 11.04
C GLY A 342 11.28 3.57 11.41
N THR A 343 10.10 4.15 11.61
CA THR A 343 8.88 3.45 11.97
C THR A 343 7.93 3.32 10.79
N GLY A 344 7.01 2.36 10.87
CA GLY A 344 5.96 2.14 9.88
C GLY A 344 4.85 1.27 10.43
N VAL A 345 3.98 0.81 9.55
CA VAL A 345 2.96 -0.20 9.83
C VAL A 345 2.96 -1.25 8.73
N ILE A 346 2.67 -2.49 9.08
CA ILE A 346 2.49 -3.60 8.13
C ILE A 346 1.13 -4.26 8.36
N GLY A 347 0.57 -4.85 7.31
CA GLY A 347 -0.75 -5.48 7.33
C GLY A 347 -1.73 -4.78 6.39
N GLY A 348 -2.99 -4.94 6.67
CA GLY A 348 -4.11 -4.35 5.97
C GLY A 348 -5.04 -3.63 6.93
N ARG A 349 -6.27 -4.12 7.06
CA ARG A 349 -7.23 -3.66 8.08
C ARG A 349 -6.73 -3.97 9.48
N GLN A 350 -6.23 -5.19 9.68
CA GLN A 350 -5.44 -5.55 10.85
C GLN A 350 -3.96 -5.28 10.57
N MET A 351 -3.25 -4.68 11.49
CA MET A 351 -1.87 -4.24 11.29
C MET A 351 -1.03 -4.29 12.56
N LEU A 352 0.28 -4.29 12.35
CA LEU A 352 1.31 -4.17 13.37
C LEU A 352 2.14 -2.91 13.12
N GLY A 353 2.63 -2.29 14.17
CA GLY A 353 3.69 -1.31 14.10
C GLY A 353 4.99 -2.00 13.69
N ALA A 354 5.84 -1.28 12.97
CA ALA A 354 7.13 -1.79 12.53
C ALA A 354 8.25 -0.78 12.80
N ILE A 355 9.43 -1.30 13.17
CA ILE A 355 10.70 -0.58 13.18
C ILE A 355 11.57 -1.22 12.10
N SER A 356 12.16 -0.42 11.22
CA SER A 356 13.02 -0.91 10.14
C SER A 356 14.39 -0.28 10.22
N VAL A 357 15.45 -1.11 10.16
CA VAL A 357 16.86 -0.71 10.15
C VAL A 357 17.48 -1.10 8.82
N TYR A 358 18.11 -0.15 8.19
CA TYR A 358 18.92 -0.35 6.99
C TYR A 358 20.40 -0.13 7.32
N LYS A 359 21.22 -1.16 7.13
CA LYS A 359 22.66 -1.20 7.41
C LYS A 359 22.99 -0.83 8.86
N GLY A 360 22.55 -1.70 9.79
CA GLY A 360 22.97 -1.65 11.18
C GLY A 360 24.44 -2.07 11.34
N ASN A 361 25.14 -1.44 12.28
CA ASN A 361 26.54 -1.71 12.60
C ASN A 361 26.63 -2.83 13.65
N ASN A 362 27.33 -3.91 13.34
CA ASN A 362 27.49 -5.07 14.22
C ASN A 362 28.41 -4.81 15.44
N SER A 363 29.24 -3.75 15.42
CA SER A 363 30.09 -3.37 16.58
C SER A 363 29.28 -2.74 17.73
N LYS A 364 27.99 -2.55 17.57
CA LYS A 364 27.09 -1.99 18.57
C LYS A 364 26.08 -3.04 19.01
N ASN A 365 25.72 -3.05 20.29
CA ASN A 365 24.55 -3.79 20.75
C ASN A 365 23.29 -3.06 20.28
N LEU A 366 22.91 -3.30 19.04
CA LEU A 366 21.92 -2.49 18.33
C LEU A 366 20.53 -2.60 18.96
N LYS A 367 20.15 -3.78 19.45
CA LYS A 367 18.88 -3.97 20.17
C LYS A 367 18.82 -3.10 21.43
N GLU A 368 19.89 -3.06 22.21
CA GLU A 368 19.96 -2.24 23.43
C GLU A 368 19.89 -0.75 23.09
N VAL A 369 20.60 -0.32 22.04
CA VAL A 369 20.57 1.08 21.56
C VAL A 369 19.15 1.47 21.12
N ILE A 370 18.46 0.61 20.36
CA ILE A 370 17.08 0.85 19.94
C ILE A 370 16.14 0.88 21.14
N ASN A 371 16.22 -0.09 22.04
CA ASN A 371 15.37 -0.15 23.23
C ASN A 371 15.58 1.05 24.14
N SER A 372 16.84 1.48 24.34
CA SER A 372 17.17 2.68 25.12
C SER A 372 16.57 3.93 24.48
N ALA A 373 16.60 4.03 23.15
CA ALA A 373 15.98 5.13 22.42
C ALA A 373 14.44 5.12 22.60
N VAL A 374 13.79 3.96 22.47
CA VAL A 374 12.34 3.80 22.74
C VAL A 374 11.98 4.21 24.16
N LEU A 375 12.79 3.81 25.15
CA LEU A 375 12.54 4.11 26.57
C LEU A 375 12.88 5.57 26.95
N SER A 376 13.64 6.28 26.14
CA SER A 376 14.04 7.68 26.39
C SER A 376 12.94 8.72 26.09
N PHE A 377 11.76 8.26 25.70
CA PHE A 377 10.64 9.14 25.40
C PHE A 377 10.30 10.05 26.60
N ASP A 378 10.31 11.36 26.31
CA ASP A 378 10.00 12.39 27.30
C ASP A 378 8.64 13.05 27.01
N SER A 379 7.65 12.71 27.83
CA SER A 379 6.29 13.24 27.70
C SER A 379 6.20 14.76 27.84
N GLY A 380 7.15 15.41 28.52
CA GLY A 380 7.20 16.86 28.67
C GLY A 380 7.57 17.57 27.37
N LYS A 381 8.41 16.93 26.54
CA LYS A 381 8.79 17.48 25.23
C LYS A 381 7.71 17.32 24.17
N THR A 382 6.76 16.39 24.36
CA THR A 382 5.68 16.13 23.40
C THR A 382 4.83 17.38 23.19
N ALA A 383 4.47 18.09 24.26
CA ALA A 383 3.64 19.29 24.18
C ALA A 383 4.29 20.40 23.30
N GLY A 384 5.62 20.57 23.42
CA GLY A 384 6.34 21.60 22.66
C GLY A 384 6.44 21.34 21.15
N LYS A 385 6.35 20.09 20.71
CA LYS A 385 6.46 19.71 19.30
C LYS A 385 5.13 19.28 18.65
N LEU A 386 4.05 19.19 19.43
CA LEU A 386 2.78 18.61 18.98
C LEU A 386 2.23 19.30 17.73
N GLU A 387 2.20 20.63 17.71
CA GLU A 387 1.68 21.37 16.55
C GLU A 387 2.53 21.16 15.30
N GLN A 388 3.84 21.00 15.44
CA GLN A 388 4.73 20.68 14.32
C GLN A 388 4.35 19.33 13.70
N TYR A 389 4.10 18.29 14.51
CA TYR A 389 3.73 16.96 14.00
C TYR A 389 2.32 16.92 13.44
N LYS A 390 1.37 17.64 14.05
CA LYS A 390 0.04 17.82 13.49
C LYS A 390 0.11 18.43 12.08
N ASN A 391 0.88 19.51 11.94
CA ASN A 391 1.05 20.18 10.65
C ASN A 391 1.72 19.25 9.62
N LYS A 392 2.76 18.50 10.01
CA LYS A 392 3.41 17.49 9.16
C LYS A 392 2.42 16.42 8.70
N TYR A 393 1.59 15.91 9.61
CA TYR A 393 0.56 14.92 9.30
C TYR A 393 -0.50 15.50 8.35
N ILE A 394 -1.04 16.67 8.64
CA ILE A 394 -2.06 17.35 7.81
C ILE A 394 -1.50 17.66 6.42
N THR A 395 -0.26 18.12 6.31
CA THR A 395 0.41 18.34 5.03
C THR A 395 0.46 17.05 4.21
N SER A 396 0.77 15.91 4.83
CA SER A 396 0.78 14.63 4.12
C SER A 396 -0.60 14.22 3.60
N LEU A 397 -1.67 14.50 4.38
CA LEU A 397 -3.06 14.25 3.93
C LEU A 397 -3.42 15.10 2.70
N PHE A 398 -3.08 16.38 2.72
CA PHE A 398 -3.36 17.26 1.59
C PHE A 398 -2.52 16.91 0.36
N SER A 399 -1.24 16.61 0.55
CA SER A 399 -0.35 16.18 -0.54
C SER A 399 -0.87 14.92 -1.24
N SER A 400 -1.43 13.96 -0.48
CA SER A 400 -2.03 12.76 -1.04
C SER A 400 -3.31 13.00 -1.85
N SER A 401 -3.91 14.19 -1.74
CA SER A 401 -5.16 14.56 -2.41
C SER A 401 -4.97 15.60 -3.52
N GLN A 402 -3.73 15.82 -4.00
CA GLN A 402 -3.45 16.85 -5.00
C GLN A 402 -3.84 16.49 -6.43
N ASN A 403 -4.01 15.20 -6.72
CA ASN A 403 -4.38 14.73 -8.05
C ASN A 403 -5.51 13.69 -7.99
N ALA A 404 -6.14 13.45 -9.13
CA ALA A 404 -7.28 12.54 -9.23
C ALA A 404 -6.96 11.11 -8.74
N SER A 405 -5.76 10.58 -9.03
CA SER A 405 -5.34 9.25 -8.57
C SER A 405 -5.19 9.18 -7.05
N GLY A 406 -4.60 10.21 -6.44
CA GLY A 406 -4.48 10.32 -4.98
C GLY A 406 -5.83 10.43 -4.29
N ILE A 407 -6.75 11.24 -4.85
CA ILE A 407 -8.14 11.35 -4.37
C ILE A 407 -8.83 9.98 -4.45
N ALA A 408 -8.74 9.28 -5.59
CA ALA A 408 -9.34 7.96 -5.76
C ALA A 408 -8.76 6.96 -4.75
N GLY A 409 -7.44 6.95 -4.54
CA GLY A 409 -6.77 6.11 -3.53
C GLY A 409 -7.25 6.40 -2.10
N ASN A 410 -7.44 7.67 -1.74
CA ASN A 410 -7.98 8.06 -0.43
C ASN A 410 -9.42 7.60 -0.25
N ILE A 411 -10.25 7.65 -1.30
CA ILE A 411 -11.63 7.16 -1.27
C ILE A 411 -11.65 5.63 -1.10
N VAL A 412 -10.86 4.88 -1.89
CA VAL A 412 -10.73 3.43 -1.77
C VAL A 412 -10.30 3.05 -0.34
N SER A 413 -9.24 3.68 0.17
CA SER A 413 -8.78 3.46 1.55
C SER A 413 -9.85 3.80 2.59
N SER A 414 -10.65 4.83 2.36
CA SER A 414 -11.74 5.24 3.27
C SER A 414 -12.88 4.23 3.28
N LEU A 415 -13.32 3.78 2.12
CA LEU A 415 -14.35 2.76 1.99
C LEU A 415 -13.95 1.47 2.71
N GLU A 416 -12.72 1.02 2.48
CA GLU A 416 -12.27 -0.27 3.00
C GLU A 416 -11.91 -0.26 4.49
N ASN A 417 -11.36 0.84 5.00
CA ASN A 417 -10.97 0.93 6.40
C ASN A 417 -12.04 1.53 7.32
N TYR A 418 -12.95 2.35 6.79
CA TYR A 418 -13.93 3.10 7.61
C TYR A 418 -15.38 2.91 7.15
N GLY A 419 -15.62 2.22 6.04
CA GLY A 419 -16.97 2.00 5.49
C GLY A 419 -17.63 3.26 4.93
N SER A 420 -16.86 4.33 4.67
CA SER A 420 -17.39 5.60 4.13
C SER A 420 -16.39 6.23 3.18
N GLU A 421 -16.85 6.61 1.99
CA GLU A 421 -16.06 7.24 0.92
C GLU A 421 -15.42 8.57 1.35
N SER A 422 -16.09 9.30 2.24
CA SER A 422 -15.68 10.64 2.67
C SER A 422 -14.91 10.67 4.00
N ALA A 423 -14.61 9.50 4.60
CA ALA A 423 -13.98 9.45 5.92
C ALA A 423 -12.60 10.15 5.96
N TYR A 424 -11.86 10.15 4.83
CA TYR A 424 -10.55 10.81 4.77
C TYR A 424 -10.63 12.33 4.93
N LEU A 425 -11.75 12.97 4.54
CA LEU A 425 -11.94 14.41 4.66
C LEU A 425 -11.94 14.89 6.13
N LYS A 426 -12.41 14.03 7.04
CA LYS A 426 -12.47 14.34 8.48
C LYS A 426 -11.14 14.14 9.21
N ARG A 427 -10.13 13.56 8.53
CA ARG A 427 -8.86 13.25 9.20
C ARG A 427 -8.12 14.50 9.69
N SER A 428 -8.07 15.57 8.90
CA SER A 428 -7.42 16.81 9.29
C SER A 428 -8.02 17.41 10.56
N GLU A 429 -9.37 17.44 10.67
CA GLU A 429 -10.05 17.89 11.86
C GLU A 429 -9.76 17.01 13.09
N LYS A 430 -9.72 15.67 12.88
CA LYS A 430 -9.36 14.75 13.96
C LYS A 430 -7.92 14.95 14.42
N VAL A 431 -6.98 15.20 13.50
CA VAL A 431 -5.57 15.49 13.82
C VAL A 431 -5.47 16.76 14.66
N GLN A 432 -6.17 17.83 14.29
CA GLN A 432 -6.17 19.10 15.04
C GLN A 432 -6.63 18.93 16.49
N LYS A 433 -7.59 18.04 16.75
CA LYS A 433 -8.14 17.76 18.09
C LYS A 433 -7.25 16.85 18.97
N VAL A 434 -6.18 16.28 18.43
CA VAL A 434 -5.27 15.43 19.20
C VAL A 434 -4.55 16.26 20.27
N THR A 435 -4.47 15.71 21.47
CA THR A 435 -3.79 16.31 22.63
C THR A 435 -2.47 15.59 22.93
N ALA A 436 -1.53 16.27 23.57
CA ALA A 436 -0.28 15.67 24.04
C ALA A 436 -0.54 14.49 24.99
N LYS A 437 -1.58 14.57 25.83
CA LYS A 437 -1.98 13.47 26.71
C LYS A 437 -2.34 12.19 25.92
N GLN A 438 -3.08 12.32 24.81
CA GLN A 438 -3.44 11.19 23.97
C GLN A 438 -2.22 10.59 23.25
N VAL A 439 -1.30 11.45 22.76
CA VAL A 439 -0.04 10.99 22.14
C VAL A 439 0.81 10.22 23.15
N ASN A 440 0.98 10.77 24.35
CA ASN A 440 1.73 10.11 25.43
C ASN A 440 1.09 8.77 25.82
N ALA A 441 -0.23 8.72 25.96
CA ALA A 441 -0.95 7.48 26.26
C ALA A 441 -0.78 6.43 25.15
N ALA A 442 -0.84 6.83 23.89
CA ALA A 442 -0.60 5.92 22.76
C ALA A 442 0.85 5.41 22.73
N TYR A 443 1.82 6.28 23.02
CA TYR A 443 3.23 5.88 23.11
C TYR A 443 3.44 4.82 24.20
N GLU A 444 2.96 5.08 25.43
CA GLU A 444 3.06 4.14 26.55
C GLU A 444 2.35 2.81 26.27
N LYS A 445 1.18 2.88 25.67
CA LYS A 445 0.33 1.70 25.44
C LYS A 445 0.86 0.77 24.35
N TYR A 446 1.40 1.34 23.27
CA TYR A 446 1.78 0.56 22.09
C TYR A 446 3.31 0.53 21.84
N ILE A 447 3.96 1.69 21.82
CA ILE A 447 5.36 1.81 21.37
C ILE A 447 6.32 1.38 22.49
N LYS A 448 6.14 1.86 23.70
CA LYS A 448 7.05 1.55 24.82
C LYS A 448 7.09 0.06 25.13
N LYS A 449 5.98 -0.64 24.91
CA LYS A 449 5.93 -2.10 25.06
C LYS A 449 6.87 -2.83 24.11
N ALA A 450 7.18 -2.26 22.94
CA ALA A 450 8.11 -2.88 21.98
C ALA A 450 9.53 -3.08 22.55
N ALA A 451 9.94 -2.26 23.51
CA ALA A 451 11.23 -2.37 24.20
C ALA A 451 11.23 -3.36 25.38
N LEU A 452 10.06 -3.90 25.76
CA LEU A 452 9.93 -4.88 26.84
C LEU A 452 10.07 -6.30 26.30
N GLU A 453 10.41 -7.24 27.18
CA GLU A 453 10.47 -8.65 26.83
C GLU A 453 9.13 -9.16 26.33
N GLY A 454 9.13 -9.86 25.18
CA GLY A 454 7.92 -10.34 24.51
C GLY A 454 7.06 -9.25 23.86
N GLY A 455 7.42 -7.97 23.97
CA GLY A 455 6.64 -6.86 23.41
C GLY A 455 6.83 -6.63 21.90
N SER A 456 7.83 -7.27 21.32
CA SER A 456 8.15 -7.22 19.89
C SER A 456 8.73 -8.52 19.38
N SER A 457 8.53 -8.80 18.10
CA SER A 457 9.25 -9.85 17.37
C SER A 457 10.21 -9.21 16.38
N TRP A 458 11.34 -9.88 16.10
CA TRP A 458 12.41 -9.31 15.30
C TRP A 458 12.87 -10.23 14.20
N ILE A 459 13.29 -9.65 13.09
CA ILE A 459 13.99 -10.34 12.01
C ILE A 459 15.35 -9.65 11.86
N VAL A 460 16.40 -10.45 11.82
CA VAL A 460 17.78 -9.99 11.57
C VAL A 460 18.30 -10.69 10.33
N VAL A 461 18.67 -9.91 9.31
CA VAL A 461 19.31 -10.41 8.09
C VAL A 461 20.70 -9.84 8.01
N SER A 462 21.71 -10.71 7.90
CA SER A 462 23.13 -10.33 7.79
C SER A 462 23.94 -11.48 7.18
N GLY A 463 25.24 -11.31 7.03
CA GLY A 463 26.13 -12.41 6.69
C GLY A 463 26.21 -13.47 7.79
N ALA A 464 26.57 -14.70 7.45
CA ALA A 464 26.55 -15.86 8.34
C ALA A 464 27.33 -15.64 9.66
N GLU A 465 28.47 -14.95 9.60
CA GLU A 465 29.31 -14.70 10.78
C GLU A 465 28.77 -13.61 11.71
N THR A 466 27.89 -12.73 11.20
CA THR A 466 27.46 -11.53 11.91
C THR A 466 25.98 -11.54 12.29
N VAL A 467 25.16 -12.38 11.69
CA VAL A 467 23.68 -12.36 11.86
C VAL A 467 23.23 -12.43 13.32
N LYS A 468 24.01 -13.03 14.23
CA LYS A 468 23.73 -13.14 15.67
C LYS A 468 24.45 -12.11 16.55
N THR A 469 25.19 -11.16 15.95
CA THR A 469 26.05 -10.24 16.74
C THR A 469 25.39 -8.89 17.09
N PHE A 470 24.16 -8.64 16.60
CA PHE A 470 23.44 -7.36 16.80
C PHE A 470 22.69 -7.27 18.14
N GLY A 471 22.71 -8.32 18.96
CA GLY A 471 22.12 -8.34 20.30
C GLY A 471 20.61 -8.65 20.37
N PHE A 472 20.01 -9.16 19.27
CA PHE A 472 18.59 -9.53 19.22
C PHE A 472 18.31 -10.93 19.72
#